data_db16e442bb87a4e01a34178c13da358e
#
_entry.id   db16e442bb87a4e01a34178c13da358e
#
_cell.length_a   1.000
_cell.length_b   1.000
_cell.length_c   1.000
_cell.angle_alpha   90.00
_cell.angle_beta   90.00
_cell.angle_gamma   90.00
#
_symmetry.space_group_name_H-M   'P 1'
#
loop_
_entity.id
_entity.type
_entity.pdbx_description
1 polymer ?
#
loop_
_entity_poly.entity_id
_entity_poly.type
_entity_poly.pdbx_seq_one_letter_code
_entity_poly.pdbx_strand_id
1 'polypeptide(L)'
;MEFRVLGTVEARRDGRRIPLSGAKLHTVLAALLLAREEVVSDERLSRLLWGWTPPATMSAQIYTYVSRLRKMLGDEIRIDRRPPGYAMAVGHSTVDVTEFERLDHEGRAALAEGDFDAAAELLRAALEQWNGLPFANATEHLADAEAPRLMEARVAALEHRVTADLALGRHEQITMELTGLVAEFPLRERIRSQLMTALCRSGRRADAIHLFHHGRAVLAEELGVDPGEELQATYQALLDGRLDRQPPAVPAQRAVRPAPKSGRRHAAPEMLPPDTADFTGRARELDLVCRALAPDAADRPRRVLVTGMAGLGKTTLAVHAAHRCRRDFPDGQLFADLRAPDGSPQHPGRVLLHLLRALDAPDDGAGADDLDELVRRYRALTRGRRLLS
;
A
#
# COMPACT_ATOMS: atom_id res chain seq x y z
N MET A 1 -22.63 13.82 -9.42
CA MET A 1 -21.97 14.82 -8.50
C MET A 1 -20.49 14.50 -8.37
N GLU A 2 -19.69 15.47 -7.95
CA GLU A 2 -18.26 15.33 -7.70
C GLU A 2 -17.98 15.75 -6.25
N PHE A 3 -17.23 14.92 -5.50
CA PHE A 3 -16.83 15.17 -4.12
C PHE A 3 -15.31 15.24 -4.03
N ARG A 4 -14.80 16.18 -3.22
CA ARG A 4 -13.39 16.36 -2.98
C ARG A 4 -13.12 16.36 -1.48
N VAL A 5 -12.07 15.66 -1.08
CA VAL A 5 -11.55 15.60 0.29
C VAL A 5 -10.01 15.69 0.34
N LEU A 6 -9.34 15.48 -0.80
CA LEU A 6 -7.87 15.61 -0.94
C LEU A 6 -7.46 17.08 -1.12
N GLY A 7 -7.92 17.93 -0.24
CA GLY A 7 -7.79 19.37 -0.17
C GLY A 7 -8.88 19.94 0.71
N THR A 8 -9.54 21.00 0.26
CA THR A 8 -10.78 21.48 0.89
C THR A 8 -11.92 20.51 0.61
N VAL A 9 -12.72 20.19 1.64
CA VAL A 9 -13.89 19.34 1.49
C VAL A 9 -14.96 20.10 0.71
N GLU A 10 -15.33 19.57 -0.45
CA GLU A 10 -16.27 20.18 -1.38
C GLU A 10 -17.23 19.16 -1.97
N ALA A 11 -18.40 19.65 -2.34
CA ALA A 11 -19.34 18.93 -3.21
C ALA A 11 -19.68 19.84 -4.41
N ARG A 12 -19.69 19.29 -5.61
CA ARG A 12 -20.02 19.99 -6.84
C ARG A 12 -21.14 19.23 -7.59
N ARG A 13 -22.05 20.01 -8.16
CA ARG A 13 -23.08 19.52 -9.08
C ARG A 13 -22.92 20.24 -10.40
N ASP A 14 -22.74 19.51 -11.50
CA ASP A 14 -22.54 20.08 -12.85
C ASP A 14 -21.45 21.15 -12.89
N GLY A 15 -20.34 20.88 -12.20
CA GLY A 15 -19.19 21.79 -12.08
C GLY A 15 -19.39 22.97 -11.10
N ARG A 16 -20.61 23.20 -10.58
CA ARG A 16 -20.90 24.29 -9.63
C ARG A 16 -20.75 23.80 -8.19
N ARG A 17 -20.02 24.57 -7.38
CA ARG A 17 -19.83 24.29 -5.95
C ARG A 17 -21.16 24.40 -5.18
N ILE A 18 -21.47 23.41 -4.37
CA ILE A 18 -22.56 23.46 -3.40
C ILE A 18 -22.07 24.23 -2.17
N PRO A 19 -22.81 25.25 -1.69
CA PRO A 19 -22.33 26.12 -0.60
C PRO A 19 -22.46 25.41 0.75
N LEU A 20 -21.53 24.51 1.06
CA LEU A 20 -21.39 23.92 2.38
C LEU A 20 -20.73 24.94 3.31
N SER A 21 -21.26 25.15 4.52
CA SER A 21 -20.71 26.12 5.46
C SER A 21 -20.47 25.53 6.85
N GLY A 22 -19.28 25.80 7.39
CA GLY A 22 -18.85 25.41 8.73
C GLY A 22 -18.07 24.09 8.77
N ALA A 23 -16.94 24.09 9.49
CA ALA A 23 -16.01 22.97 9.58
C ALA A 23 -16.70 21.63 9.97
N LYS A 24 -17.67 21.68 10.88
CA LYS A 24 -18.39 20.49 11.33
C LYS A 24 -19.24 19.84 10.22
N LEU A 25 -19.82 20.64 9.32
CA LEU A 25 -20.57 20.11 8.18
C LEU A 25 -19.64 19.41 7.18
N HIS A 26 -18.48 20.03 6.91
CA HIS A 26 -17.43 19.44 6.08
C HIS A 26 -16.91 18.14 6.70
N THR A 27 -16.73 18.10 8.04
CA THR A 27 -16.30 16.91 8.77
C THR A 27 -17.27 15.75 8.60
N VAL A 28 -18.59 15.99 8.77
CA VAL A 28 -19.61 14.93 8.60
C VAL A 28 -19.59 14.41 7.15
N LEU A 29 -19.55 15.31 6.17
CA LEU A 29 -19.48 14.91 4.76
C LEU A 29 -18.23 14.07 4.49
N ALA A 30 -17.05 14.55 4.87
CA ALA A 30 -15.79 13.82 4.65
C ALA A 30 -15.77 12.46 5.34
N ALA A 31 -16.24 12.37 6.59
CA ALA A 31 -16.33 11.11 7.32
C ALA A 31 -17.22 10.07 6.62
N LEU A 32 -18.36 10.51 6.08
CA LEU A 32 -19.28 9.63 5.34
C LEU A 32 -18.69 9.21 3.98
N LEU A 33 -17.98 10.10 3.28
CA LEU A 33 -17.29 9.77 2.01
C LEU A 33 -16.16 8.76 2.22
N LEU A 34 -15.35 8.95 3.26
CA LEU A 34 -14.24 8.04 3.59
C LEU A 34 -14.72 6.64 4.00
N ALA A 35 -15.93 6.53 4.55
CA ALA A 35 -16.51 5.26 4.97
C ALA A 35 -17.03 4.40 3.81
N ARG A 36 -17.11 4.94 2.56
CA ARG A 36 -17.46 4.16 1.36
C ARG A 36 -18.70 3.28 1.54
N GLU A 37 -19.82 3.93 1.88
CA GLU A 37 -21.12 3.28 2.14
C GLU A 37 -21.21 2.45 3.44
N GLU A 38 -20.08 2.26 4.14
CA GLU A 38 -20.10 1.67 5.48
C GLU A 38 -20.71 2.62 6.51
N VAL A 39 -21.15 2.06 7.64
CA VAL A 39 -21.80 2.83 8.71
C VAL A 39 -20.75 3.56 9.54
N VAL A 40 -20.82 4.88 9.56
CA VAL A 40 -20.09 5.71 10.52
C VAL A 40 -20.92 5.88 11.78
N SER A 41 -20.47 5.32 12.90
CA SER A 41 -21.23 5.40 14.15
C SER A 41 -21.34 6.83 14.69
N ASP A 42 -22.38 7.10 15.48
CA ASP A 42 -22.56 8.40 16.15
C ASP A 42 -21.36 8.71 17.06
N GLU A 43 -20.78 7.71 17.69
CA GLU A 43 -19.57 7.85 18.51
C GLU A 43 -18.37 8.28 17.66
N ARG A 44 -18.15 7.65 16.49
CA ARG A 44 -17.09 8.04 15.56
C ARG A 44 -17.30 9.47 15.06
N LEU A 45 -18.51 9.83 14.63
CA LEU A 45 -18.84 11.19 14.21
C LEU A 45 -18.61 12.20 15.34
N SER A 46 -19.03 11.86 16.57
CA SER A 46 -18.81 12.71 17.74
C SER A 46 -17.32 12.96 17.97
N ARG A 47 -16.50 11.93 17.90
CA ARG A 47 -15.04 12.02 18.08
C ARG A 47 -14.39 12.91 17.01
N LEU A 48 -14.80 12.77 15.76
CA LEU A 48 -14.29 13.60 14.67
C LEU A 48 -14.78 15.06 14.72
N LEU A 49 -15.92 15.32 15.36
CA LEU A 49 -16.51 16.67 15.48
C LEU A 49 -16.03 17.46 16.68
N TRP A 50 -15.74 16.80 17.82
CA TRP A 50 -15.47 17.44 19.12
C TRP A 50 -14.32 16.80 19.92
N GLY A 51 -13.63 15.80 19.35
CA GLY A 51 -12.61 15.06 20.10
C GLY A 51 -13.22 14.33 21.30
N TRP A 52 -12.60 14.53 22.44
CA TRP A 52 -12.96 13.88 23.71
C TRP A 52 -13.98 14.66 24.54
N THR A 53 -14.39 15.86 24.09
CA THR A 53 -15.29 16.75 24.83
C THR A 53 -16.57 17.08 24.07
N PRO A 54 -17.43 16.07 23.77
CA PRO A 54 -18.68 16.31 23.05
C PRO A 54 -19.68 17.05 23.92
N PRO A 55 -20.54 17.93 23.34
CA PRO A 55 -21.61 18.57 24.07
C PRO A 55 -22.71 17.55 24.42
N ALA A 56 -23.48 17.81 25.46
CA ALA A 56 -24.61 16.97 25.86
C ALA A 56 -25.67 16.80 24.74
N THR A 57 -25.72 17.72 23.78
CA THR A 57 -26.64 17.73 22.64
C THR A 57 -26.03 17.11 21.36
N MET A 58 -24.92 16.34 21.46
CA MET A 58 -24.17 15.84 20.32
C MET A 58 -25.06 15.10 19.31
N SER A 59 -25.94 14.21 19.77
CA SER A 59 -26.81 13.40 18.88
C SER A 59 -27.78 14.27 18.07
N ALA A 60 -28.37 15.30 18.71
CA ALA A 60 -29.25 16.25 18.04
C ALA A 60 -28.50 17.12 17.03
N GLN A 61 -27.23 17.48 17.34
CA GLN A 61 -26.38 18.23 16.41
C GLN A 61 -25.96 17.38 15.21
N ILE A 62 -25.54 16.12 15.40
CA ILE A 62 -25.22 15.19 14.32
C ILE A 62 -26.44 15.03 13.40
N TYR A 63 -27.63 14.79 13.96
CA TYR A 63 -28.86 14.72 13.20
C TYR A 63 -29.09 15.99 12.36
N THR A 64 -28.85 17.17 12.96
CA THR A 64 -28.98 18.45 12.26
C THR A 64 -28.00 18.58 11.09
N TYR A 65 -26.74 18.19 11.27
CA TYR A 65 -25.74 18.21 10.18
C TYR A 65 -26.14 17.25 9.05
N VAL A 66 -26.54 16.03 9.37
CA VAL A 66 -27.01 15.06 8.38
C VAL A 66 -28.26 15.56 7.65
N SER A 67 -29.21 16.14 8.36
CA SER A 67 -30.42 16.73 7.74
C SER A 67 -30.08 17.88 6.77
N ARG A 68 -29.12 18.73 7.14
CA ARG A 68 -28.63 19.80 6.26
C ARG A 68 -27.95 19.23 5.02
N LEU A 69 -27.06 18.22 5.17
CA LEU A 69 -26.43 17.56 4.04
C LEU A 69 -27.45 16.96 3.07
N ARG A 70 -28.46 16.24 3.56
CA ARG A 70 -29.55 15.70 2.73
C ARG A 70 -30.21 16.78 1.90
N LYS A 71 -30.57 17.92 2.56
CA LYS A 71 -31.22 19.05 1.87
C LYS A 71 -30.33 19.68 0.79
N MET A 72 -29.02 19.78 1.04
CA MET A 72 -28.08 20.45 0.13
C MET A 72 -27.64 19.54 -1.02
N LEU A 73 -27.45 18.25 -0.74
CA LEU A 73 -27.02 17.26 -1.73
C LEU A 73 -28.18 16.74 -2.60
N GLY A 74 -29.43 16.88 -2.12
CA GLY A 74 -30.61 16.43 -2.85
C GLY A 74 -30.77 14.93 -2.94
N ASP A 75 -31.71 14.46 -3.75
CA ASP A 75 -32.17 13.07 -3.81
C ASP A 75 -31.17 12.13 -4.51
N GLU A 76 -30.19 12.68 -5.24
CA GLU A 76 -29.13 11.90 -5.90
C GLU A 76 -28.19 11.21 -4.90
N ILE A 77 -28.07 11.78 -3.69
CA ILE A 77 -27.20 11.29 -2.63
C ILE A 77 -28.03 10.81 -1.46
N ARG A 78 -27.87 9.54 -1.17
CA ARG A 78 -28.65 8.90 -0.12
C ARG A 78 -27.83 8.78 1.16
N ILE A 79 -28.30 9.42 2.24
CA ILE A 79 -27.71 9.29 3.57
C ILE A 79 -28.74 8.61 4.47
N ASP A 80 -28.53 7.35 4.80
CA ASP A 80 -29.46 6.56 5.59
C ASP A 80 -29.04 6.51 7.06
N ARG A 81 -30.05 6.52 7.96
CA ARG A 81 -29.81 6.15 9.36
C ARG A 81 -29.72 4.63 9.45
N ARG A 82 -28.56 4.12 9.80
CA ARG A 82 -28.33 2.69 10.05
C ARG A 82 -27.66 2.56 11.42
N PRO A 83 -28.39 2.09 12.46
CA PRO A 83 -27.80 1.94 13.78
C PRO A 83 -26.47 1.15 13.71
N PRO A 84 -25.38 1.61 14.40
CA PRO A 84 -25.37 2.72 15.37
C PRO A 84 -25.05 4.10 14.78
N GLY A 85 -25.21 4.36 13.48
CA GLY A 85 -24.78 5.61 12.87
C GLY A 85 -25.49 5.93 11.55
N TYR A 86 -24.72 6.43 10.57
CA TYR A 86 -25.19 6.83 9.24
C TYR A 86 -24.29 6.22 8.17
N ALA A 87 -24.87 5.86 7.03
CA ALA A 87 -24.19 5.45 5.82
C ALA A 87 -24.60 6.36 4.66
N MET A 88 -23.66 6.67 3.76
CA MET A 88 -23.89 7.53 2.61
C MET A 88 -23.59 6.77 1.32
N ALA A 89 -24.60 6.61 0.47
CA ALA A 89 -24.43 6.06 -0.88
C ALA A 89 -24.26 7.22 -1.88
N VAL A 90 -23.13 7.22 -2.58
CA VAL A 90 -22.79 8.28 -3.54
C VAL A 90 -23.24 7.99 -4.97
N GLY A 91 -23.74 6.76 -5.23
CA GLY A 91 -24.22 6.35 -6.55
C GLY A 91 -23.13 6.48 -7.63
N HIS A 92 -23.48 7.15 -8.74
CA HIS A 92 -22.54 7.40 -9.85
C HIS A 92 -21.65 8.64 -9.65
N SER A 93 -21.59 9.21 -8.46
CA SER A 93 -20.75 10.36 -8.17
C SER A 93 -19.27 9.98 -8.09
N THR A 94 -18.40 10.92 -8.47
CA THR A 94 -16.95 10.75 -8.33
C THR A 94 -16.47 11.28 -6.98
N VAL A 95 -15.53 10.57 -6.36
CA VAL A 95 -14.89 10.98 -5.11
C VAL A 95 -13.38 10.94 -5.34
N ASP A 96 -12.70 12.06 -5.15
CA ASP A 96 -11.27 12.22 -5.45
C ASP A 96 -10.38 11.20 -4.74
N VAL A 97 -10.63 10.89 -3.47
CA VAL A 97 -9.86 9.88 -2.72
C VAL A 97 -10.05 8.47 -3.30
N THR A 98 -11.24 8.14 -3.79
CA THR A 98 -11.50 6.84 -4.41
C THR A 98 -10.81 6.74 -5.77
N GLU A 99 -10.84 7.80 -6.53
CA GLU A 99 -10.18 7.89 -7.84
C GLU A 99 -8.65 7.87 -7.68
N PHE A 100 -8.10 8.60 -6.69
CA PHE A 100 -6.68 8.54 -6.32
C PHE A 100 -6.25 7.10 -6.04
N GLU A 101 -6.97 6.38 -5.16
CA GLU A 101 -6.60 5.02 -4.77
C GLU A 101 -6.71 4.03 -5.93
N ARG A 102 -7.71 4.19 -6.82
CA ARG A 102 -7.85 3.38 -8.02
C ARG A 102 -6.66 3.57 -8.96
N LEU A 103 -6.35 4.83 -9.29
CA LEU A 103 -5.23 5.20 -10.16
C LEU A 103 -3.87 4.81 -9.59
N ASP A 104 -3.66 4.98 -8.28
CA ASP A 104 -2.44 4.54 -7.59
C ASP A 104 -2.29 3.01 -7.67
N HIS A 105 -3.38 2.27 -7.45
CA HIS A 105 -3.36 0.82 -7.54
C HIS A 105 -2.99 0.33 -8.96
N GLU A 106 -3.63 0.89 -9.99
CA GLU A 106 -3.36 0.56 -11.38
C GLU A 106 -1.94 0.98 -11.79
N GLY A 107 -1.49 2.15 -11.34
CA GLY A 107 -0.14 2.64 -11.61
C GLY A 107 0.95 1.78 -10.96
N ARG A 108 0.73 1.28 -9.75
CA ARG A 108 1.64 0.32 -9.10
C ARG A 108 1.64 -1.04 -9.81
N ALA A 109 0.50 -1.49 -10.30
CA ALA A 109 0.43 -2.73 -11.08
C ALA A 109 1.22 -2.60 -12.38
N ALA A 110 1.03 -1.50 -13.14
CA ALA A 110 1.81 -1.21 -14.34
C ALA A 110 3.32 -1.12 -14.05
N LEU A 111 3.70 -0.49 -12.92
CA LEU A 111 5.10 -0.42 -12.49
C LEU A 111 5.70 -1.81 -12.24
N ALA A 112 4.95 -2.71 -11.60
CA ALA A 112 5.37 -4.08 -11.33
C ALA A 112 5.48 -4.93 -12.61
N GLU A 113 4.68 -4.63 -13.63
CA GLU A 113 4.73 -5.26 -14.95
C GLU A 113 5.86 -4.69 -15.84
N GLY A 114 6.51 -3.60 -15.41
CA GLY A 114 7.56 -2.91 -16.17
C GLY A 114 7.01 -1.99 -17.27
N ASP A 115 5.71 -1.72 -17.29
CA ASP A 115 5.10 -0.69 -18.15
C ASP A 115 5.25 0.69 -17.51
N PHE A 116 6.47 1.24 -17.64
CA PHE A 116 6.84 2.48 -16.98
C PHE A 116 6.09 3.70 -17.56
N ASP A 117 5.71 3.70 -18.83
CA ASP A 117 4.94 4.79 -19.43
C ASP A 117 3.52 4.83 -18.85
N ALA A 118 2.80 3.70 -18.84
CA ALA A 118 1.49 3.61 -18.22
C ALA A 118 1.54 3.91 -16.71
N ALA A 119 2.56 3.39 -15.99
CA ALA A 119 2.76 3.66 -14.58
C ALA A 119 2.93 5.16 -14.30
N ALA A 120 3.79 5.85 -15.07
CA ALA A 120 4.04 7.29 -14.91
C ALA A 120 2.77 8.11 -15.18
N GLU A 121 1.98 7.77 -16.19
CA GLU A 121 0.72 8.45 -16.52
C GLU A 121 -0.35 8.25 -15.44
N LEU A 122 -0.58 7.01 -15.02
CA LEU A 122 -1.58 6.67 -14.00
C LEU A 122 -1.24 7.31 -12.65
N LEU A 123 0.01 7.20 -12.21
CA LEU A 123 0.45 7.79 -10.94
C LEU A 123 0.45 9.32 -10.97
N ARG A 124 0.70 9.95 -12.13
CA ARG A 124 0.55 11.40 -12.29
C ARG A 124 -0.91 11.80 -12.18
N ALA A 125 -1.82 11.11 -12.87
CA ALA A 125 -3.25 11.34 -12.77
C ALA A 125 -3.79 11.12 -11.34
N ALA A 126 -3.25 10.13 -10.60
CA ALA A 126 -3.53 9.95 -9.17
C ALA A 126 -3.13 11.18 -8.35
N LEU A 127 -1.93 11.68 -8.54
CA LEU A 127 -1.42 12.85 -7.82
C LEU A 127 -2.15 14.16 -8.17
N GLU A 128 -2.71 14.27 -9.38
CA GLU A 128 -3.55 15.41 -9.81
C GLU A 128 -4.89 15.50 -9.05
N GLN A 129 -5.31 14.42 -8.37
CA GLN A 129 -6.49 14.49 -7.49
C GLN A 129 -6.25 15.35 -6.25
N TRP A 130 -5.00 15.63 -5.90
CA TRP A 130 -4.63 16.40 -4.72
C TRP A 130 -4.65 17.90 -4.97
N ASN A 131 -5.43 18.62 -4.15
CA ASN A 131 -5.61 20.07 -4.24
C ASN A 131 -5.20 20.78 -2.93
N GLY A 132 -4.17 20.30 -2.25
CA GLY A 132 -3.66 20.86 -1.01
C GLY A 132 -3.67 19.84 0.14
N LEU A 133 -3.66 20.35 1.37
CA LEU A 133 -3.76 19.51 2.56
C LEU A 133 -5.16 18.92 2.67
N PRO A 134 -5.31 17.60 2.89
CA PRO A 134 -6.62 16.98 3.00
C PRO A 134 -7.41 17.56 4.17
N PHE A 135 -8.71 17.73 3.97
CA PHE A 135 -9.64 18.26 4.97
C PHE A 135 -9.36 19.68 5.45
N ALA A 136 -8.71 20.54 4.64
CA ALA A 136 -8.24 21.86 5.05
C ALA A 136 -9.32 22.80 5.67
N ASN A 137 -10.60 22.54 5.40
CA ASN A 137 -11.74 23.31 5.93
C ASN A 137 -12.64 22.48 6.87
N ALA A 138 -12.21 21.31 7.31
CA ALA A 138 -12.90 20.48 8.29
C ALA A 138 -12.40 20.76 9.72
N THR A 139 -12.79 19.93 10.70
CA THR A 139 -12.26 20.02 12.08
C THR A 139 -10.84 19.47 12.13
N GLU A 140 -10.04 20.00 13.04
CA GLU A 140 -8.71 19.46 13.36
C GLU A 140 -8.75 17.98 13.73
N HIS A 141 -9.76 17.55 14.50
CA HIS A 141 -9.92 16.16 14.92
C HIS A 141 -10.08 15.17 13.74
N LEU A 142 -10.75 15.59 12.65
CA LEU A 142 -10.80 14.78 11.43
C LEU A 142 -9.44 14.77 10.73
N ALA A 143 -8.81 15.95 10.60
CA ALA A 143 -7.51 16.06 9.96
C ALA A 143 -6.45 15.23 10.70
N ASP A 144 -6.38 15.33 12.02
CA ASP A 144 -5.43 14.55 12.84
C ASP A 144 -5.65 13.04 12.73
N ALA A 145 -6.92 12.60 12.59
CA ALA A 145 -7.25 11.18 12.52
C ALA A 145 -7.00 10.56 11.14
N GLU A 146 -7.25 11.29 10.06
CA GLU A 146 -7.32 10.72 8.70
C GLU A 146 -6.21 11.25 7.75
N ALA A 147 -5.74 12.49 7.94
CA ALA A 147 -4.75 13.08 7.04
C ALA A 147 -3.40 12.34 7.02
N PRO A 148 -2.85 11.83 8.15
CA PRO A 148 -1.56 11.15 8.12
C PRO A 148 -1.54 9.95 7.18
N ARG A 149 -2.59 9.12 7.17
CA ARG A 149 -2.71 7.97 6.28
C ARG A 149 -2.75 8.39 4.81
N LEU A 150 -3.51 9.44 4.49
CA LEU A 150 -3.63 9.94 3.12
C LEU A 150 -2.33 10.59 2.64
N MET A 151 -1.66 11.36 3.49
CA MET A 151 -0.37 11.97 3.17
C MET A 151 0.70 10.91 2.91
N GLU A 152 0.71 9.84 3.70
CA GLU A 152 1.61 8.71 3.47
C GLU A 152 1.35 8.05 2.11
N ALA A 153 0.08 7.82 1.76
CA ALA A 153 -0.30 7.28 0.45
C ALA A 153 0.14 8.21 -0.71
N ARG A 154 0.01 9.54 -0.53
CA ARG A 154 0.49 10.53 -1.50
C ARG A 154 1.99 10.44 -1.71
N VAL A 155 2.76 10.37 -0.63
CA VAL A 155 4.24 10.26 -0.71
C VAL A 155 4.64 8.97 -1.39
N ALA A 156 4.00 7.84 -1.06
CA ALA A 156 4.25 6.57 -1.73
C ALA A 156 3.95 6.62 -3.23
N ALA A 157 2.84 7.25 -3.65
CA ALA A 157 2.51 7.46 -5.05
C ALA A 157 3.54 8.33 -5.78
N LEU A 158 4.07 9.39 -5.12
CA LEU A 158 5.17 10.21 -5.63
C LEU A 158 6.43 9.38 -5.85
N GLU A 159 6.83 8.56 -4.88
CA GLU A 159 7.99 7.68 -4.98
C GLU A 159 7.86 6.67 -6.14
N HIS A 160 6.67 6.08 -6.32
CA HIS A 160 6.41 5.15 -7.42
C HIS A 160 6.46 5.84 -8.78
N ARG A 161 5.85 7.03 -8.92
CA ARG A 161 5.90 7.82 -10.15
C ARG A 161 7.35 8.20 -10.51
N VAL A 162 8.12 8.66 -9.54
CA VAL A 162 9.54 8.97 -9.74
C VAL A 162 10.33 7.74 -10.18
N THR A 163 10.02 6.56 -9.62
CA THR A 163 10.66 5.30 -10.05
C THR A 163 10.37 5.03 -11.53
N ALA A 164 9.13 5.21 -11.99
CA ALA A 164 8.76 5.09 -13.40
C ALA A 164 9.49 6.11 -14.28
N ASP A 165 9.49 7.39 -13.88
CA ASP A 165 10.15 8.46 -14.63
C ASP A 165 11.68 8.24 -14.73
N LEU A 166 12.32 7.74 -13.69
CA LEU A 166 13.74 7.35 -13.71
C LEU A 166 14.00 6.17 -14.67
N ALA A 167 13.11 5.18 -14.71
CA ALA A 167 13.21 4.05 -15.63
C ALA A 167 13.07 4.51 -17.10
N LEU A 168 12.24 5.52 -17.35
CA LEU A 168 12.05 6.16 -18.67
C LEU A 168 13.19 7.14 -19.05
N GLY A 169 14.17 7.34 -18.18
CA GLY A 169 15.29 8.26 -18.45
C GLY A 169 14.93 9.75 -18.29
N ARG A 170 13.79 10.09 -17.65
CA ARG A 170 13.32 11.48 -17.47
C ARG A 170 14.01 12.18 -16.28
N HIS A 171 15.23 11.79 -15.94
CA HIS A 171 15.95 12.22 -14.74
C HIS A 171 16.18 13.74 -14.68
N GLU A 172 16.44 14.42 -15.81
CA GLU A 172 16.61 15.87 -15.84
C GLU A 172 15.31 16.62 -15.49
N GLN A 173 14.17 16.11 -15.98
CA GLN A 173 12.85 16.73 -15.80
C GLN A 173 12.39 16.68 -14.34
N ILE A 174 12.72 15.60 -13.62
CA ILE A 174 12.25 15.39 -12.24
C ILE A 174 13.24 15.88 -11.18
N THR A 175 14.47 16.27 -11.54
CA THR A 175 15.51 16.68 -10.57
C THR A 175 15.07 17.89 -9.73
N MET A 176 14.44 18.90 -10.34
CA MET A 176 13.99 20.09 -9.61
C MET A 176 12.87 19.72 -8.61
N GLU A 177 11.90 18.93 -9.03
CA GLU A 177 10.82 18.44 -8.19
C GLU A 177 11.35 17.61 -7.02
N LEU A 178 12.25 16.66 -7.30
CA LEU A 178 12.89 15.84 -6.27
C LEU A 178 13.67 16.67 -5.25
N THR A 179 14.30 17.76 -5.68
CA THR A 179 14.99 18.67 -4.76
C THR A 179 13.99 19.30 -3.79
N GLY A 180 12.83 19.73 -4.28
CA GLY A 180 11.74 20.23 -3.43
C GLY A 180 11.22 19.17 -2.47
N LEU A 181 11.00 17.94 -2.96
CA LEU A 181 10.51 16.82 -2.14
C LEU A 181 11.49 16.42 -1.04
N VAL A 182 12.80 16.44 -1.29
CA VAL A 182 13.81 16.19 -0.25
C VAL A 182 13.79 17.27 0.84
N ALA A 183 13.51 18.53 0.48
CA ALA A 183 13.37 19.60 1.46
C ALA A 183 12.05 19.49 2.27
N GLU A 184 10.96 19.06 1.63
CA GLU A 184 9.65 18.85 2.27
C GLU A 184 9.67 17.59 3.18
N PHE A 185 10.38 16.53 2.76
CA PHE A 185 10.44 15.23 3.44
C PHE A 185 11.90 14.85 3.77
N PRO A 186 12.59 15.56 4.66
CA PRO A 186 14.03 15.40 4.89
C PRO A 186 14.43 14.02 5.42
N LEU A 187 13.53 13.31 6.09
CA LEU A 187 13.75 11.99 6.66
C LEU A 187 13.37 10.83 5.70
N ARG A 188 12.86 11.14 4.49
CA ARG A 188 12.50 10.13 3.49
C ARG A 188 13.71 9.72 2.67
N GLU A 189 14.34 8.63 3.07
CA GLU A 189 15.56 8.13 2.44
C GLU A 189 15.35 7.70 0.99
N ARG A 190 14.18 7.15 0.65
CA ARG A 190 13.86 6.72 -0.71
C ARG A 190 13.82 7.89 -1.70
N ILE A 191 13.17 9.00 -1.35
CA ILE A 191 13.17 10.22 -2.17
C ILE A 191 14.60 10.74 -2.37
N ARG A 192 15.43 10.69 -1.33
CA ARG A 192 16.83 11.07 -1.39
C ARG A 192 17.64 10.14 -2.32
N SER A 193 17.44 8.84 -2.25
CA SER A 193 18.06 7.84 -3.14
C SER A 193 17.67 8.08 -4.60
N GLN A 194 16.40 8.42 -4.85
CA GLN A 194 15.90 8.76 -6.18
C GLN A 194 16.53 10.05 -6.73
N LEU A 195 16.68 11.09 -5.89
CA LEU A 195 17.37 12.32 -6.29
C LEU A 195 18.86 12.07 -6.57
N MET A 196 19.54 11.26 -5.74
CA MET A 196 20.93 10.87 -5.99
C MET A 196 21.07 10.17 -7.35
N THR A 197 20.14 9.27 -7.67
CA THR A 197 20.13 8.58 -8.98
C THR A 197 19.89 9.56 -10.12
N ALA A 198 18.95 10.50 -10.00
CA ALA A 198 18.66 11.50 -11.01
C ALA A 198 19.88 12.41 -11.25
N LEU A 199 20.52 12.91 -10.19
CA LEU A 199 21.72 13.75 -10.27
C LEU A 199 22.89 13.01 -10.92
N CYS A 200 23.12 11.76 -10.54
CA CYS A 200 24.19 10.94 -11.10
C CYS A 200 24.02 10.77 -12.63
N ARG A 201 22.81 10.38 -13.07
CA ARG A 201 22.47 10.23 -14.50
C ARG A 201 22.52 11.54 -15.28
N SER A 202 22.40 12.69 -14.60
CA SER A 202 22.58 14.03 -15.19
C SER A 202 24.05 14.50 -15.14
N GLY A 203 25.02 13.63 -14.81
CA GLY A 203 26.44 13.97 -14.72
C GLY A 203 26.83 14.77 -13.47
N ARG A 204 25.90 14.99 -12.53
CA ARG A 204 26.08 15.78 -11.30
C ARG A 204 26.46 14.91 -10.11
N ARG A 205 27.48 14.05 -10.30
CA ARG A 205 27.93 13.07 -9.31
C ARG A 205 28.36 13.71 -7.99
N ALA A 206 29.05 14.86 -8.05
CA ALA A 206 29.48 15.55 -6.83
C ALA A 206 28.28 15.98 -5.96
N ASP A 207 27.21 16.50 -6.61
CA ASP A 207 26.00 16.90 -5.90
C ASP A 207 25.28 15.71 -5.25
N ALA A 208 25.26 14.54 -5.91
CA ALA A 208 24.72 13.32 -5.35
C ALA A 208 25.50 12.84 -4.11
N ILE A 209 26.83 12.95 -4.11
CA ILE A 209 27.68 12.64 -2.94
C ILE A 209 27.36 13.62 -1.78
N HIS A 210 27.30 14.91 -2.06
CA HIS A 210 26.93 15.92 -1.07
C HIS A 210 25.53 15.65 -0.47
N LEU A 211 24.56 15.28 -1.31
CA LEU A 211 23.21 14.95 -0.88
C LEU A 211 23.17 13.76 0.10
N PHE A 212 24.00 12.72 -0.14
CA PHE A 212 24.13 11.61 0.79
C PHE A 212 24.68 12.06 2.14
N HIS A 213 25.80 12.78 2.17
CA HIS A 213 26.41 13.23 3.41
C HIS A 213 25.51 14.16 4.21
N HIS A 214 24.81 15.07 3.53
CA HIS A 214 23.79 15.91 4.16
C HIS A 214 22.66 15.07 4.78
N GLY A 215 22.14 14.07 4.04
CA GLY A 215 21.08 13.18 4.53
C GLY A 215 21.52 12.37 5.76
N ARG A 216 22.74 11.85 5.73
CA ARG A 216 23.31 11.16 6.89
C ARG A 216 23.40 12.08 8.12
N ALA A 217 23.81 13.33 7.94
CA ALA A 217 23.86 14.29 9.05
C ALA A 217 22.46 14.57 9.62
N VAL A 218 21.45 14.78 8.76
CA VAL A 218 20.05 15.00 9.17
C VAL A 218 19.51 13.80 9.94
N LEU A 219 19.73 12.56 9.45
CA LEU A 219 19.26 11.34 10.14
C LEU A 219 19.93 11.17 11.50
N ALA A 220 21.23 11.46 11.61
CA ALA A 220 21.96 11.40 12.88
C ALA A 220 21.49 12.47 13.86
N GLU A 221 21.21 13.69 13.41
CA GLU A 221 20.75 14.81 14.25
C GLU A 221 19.32 14.64 14.73
N GLU A 222 18.39 14.26 13.83
CA GLU A 222 16.95 14.20 14.15
C GLU A 222 16.54 12.88 14.82
N LEU A 223 17.16 11.75 14.43
CA LEU A 223 16.76 10.41 14.86
C LEU A 223 17.86 9.63 15.60
N GLY A 224 19.12 10.09 15.55
CA GLY A 224 20.25 9.39 16.14
C GLY A 224 20.62 8.08 15.42
N VAL A 225 20.27 7.94 14.13
CA VAL A 225 20.52 6.71 13.34
C VAL A 225 21.40 6.97 12.14
N ASP A 226 22.10 5.92 11.68
CA ASP A 226 22.76 5.91 10.38
C ASP A 226 21.74 5.66 9.24
N PRO A 227 22.07 6.03 7.97
CA PRO A 227 21.23 5.75 6.82
C PRO A 227 20.87 4.27 6.67
N GLY A 228 19.64 3.98 6.25
CA GLY A 228 19.16 2.63 5.98
C GLY A 228 19.81 1.97 4.76
N GLU A 229 19.58 0.67 4.59
CA GLU A 229 20.22 -0.15 3.56
C GLU A 229 20.00 0.37 2.14
N GLU A 230 18.80 0.86 1.79
CA GLU A 230 18.48 1.36 0.44
C GLU A 230 19.34 2.59 0.08
N LEU A 231 19.45 3.56 1.00
CA LEU A 231 20.22 4.78 0.78
C LEU A 231 21.73 4.46 0.75
N GLN A 232 22.21 3.58 1.62
CA GLN A 232 23.60 3.12 1.61
C GLN A 232 23.93 2.36 0.31
N ALA A 233 23.06 1.46 -0.15
CA ALA A 233 23.25 0.72 -1.40
C ALA A 233 23.30 1.66 -2.61
N THR A 234 22.45 2.69 -2.63
CA THR A 234 22.46 3.73 -3.65
C THR A 234 23.80 4.50 -3.64
N TYR A 235 24.31 4.84 -2.47
CA TYR A 235 25.59 5.53 -2.34
C TYR A 235 26.77 4.65 -2.82
N GLN A 236 26.77 3.36 -2.48
CA GLN A 236 27.80 2.43 -2.99
C GLN A 236 27.70 2.28 -4.50
N ALA A 237 26.50 2.15 -5.06
CA ALA A 237 26.32 2.07 -6.50
C ALA A 237 26.80 3.34 -7.23
N LEU A 238 26.65 4.52 -6.59
CA LEU A 238 27.17 5.78 -7.06
C LEU A 238 28.71 5.77 -7.06
N LEU A 239 29.36 5.32 -5.98
CA LEU A 239 30.82 5.23 -5.88
C LEU A 239 31.40 4.26 -6.91
N ASP A 240 30.73 3.16 -7.18
CA ASP A 240 31.14 2.15 -8.16
C ASP A 240 30.84 2.56 -9.62
N GLY A 241 30.21 3.72 -9.87
CA GLY A 241 29.79 4.17 -11.20
C GLY A 241 28.70 3.31 -11.84
N ARG A 242 27.94 2.57 -11.01
CA ARG A 242 26.83 1.72 -11.50
C ARG A 242 25.54 2.50 -11.76
N LEU A 243 25.35 3.66 -11.11
CA LEU A 243 24.18 4.50 -11.31
C LEU A 243 24.20 5.26 -12.65
N ASP A 244 25.37 5.50 -13.23
CA ASP A 244 25.55 6.18 -14.52
C ASP A 244 25.03 5.34 -15.70
N ARG A 245 24.94 4.02 -15.50
CA ARG A 245 24.41 3.12 -16.51
C ARG A 245 22.90 3.17 -16.48
N GLN A 246 22.31 3.82 -17.48
CA GLN A 246 20.88 3.69 -17.74
C GLN A 246 20.58 2.20 -17.91
N PRO A 247 19.58 1.61 -17.21
CA PRO A 247 19.14 0.28 -17.54
C PRO A 247 18.84 0.26 -19.05
N PRO A 248 19.25 -0.77 -19.81
CA PRO A 248 18.96 -0.82 -21.23
C PRO A 248 17.47 -0.58 -21.40
N ALA A 249 17.11 0.45 -22.18
CA ALA A 249 15.73 0.72 -22.52
C ALA A 249 15.15 -0.59 -23.04
N VAL A 250 14.22 -1.18 -22.30
CA VAL A 250 13.48 -2.33 -22.81
C VAL A 250 12.74 -1.78 -24.02
N PRO A 251 13.07 -2.21 -25.26
CA PRO A 251 12.41 -1.69 -26.43
C PRO A 251 10.92 -1.95 -26.27
N ALA A 252 10.11 -0.90 -26.36
CA ALA A 252 8.67 -0.98 -26.37
C ALA A 252 8.27 -2.04 -27.38
N GLN A 253 7.97 -3.23 -26.91
CA GLN A 253 7.48 -4.29 -27.77
C GLN A 253 6.10 -3.84 -28.25
N ARG A 254 6.09 -3.28 -29.47
CA ARG A 254 4.85 -3.09 -30.25
C ARG A 254 3.99 -4.30 -30.06
N ALA A 255 2.79 -4.10 -29.57
CA ALA A 255 1.78 -5.14 -29.38
C ALA A 255 1.57 -5.93 -30.68
N VAL A 256 2.27 -7.03 -30.79
CA VAL A 256 1.97 -8.08 -31.74
C VAL A 256 0.89 -8.92 -31.11
N ARG A 257 -0.30 -8.94 -31.72
CA ARG A 257 -1.42 -9.83 -31.33
C ARG A 257 -0.87 -11.24 -31.10
N PRO A 258 -1.04 -11.83 -29.91
CA PRO A 258 -0.52 -13.17 -29.67
C PRO A 258 -1.32 -14.20 -30.46
N ALA A 259 -0.58 -15.01 -31.23
CA ALA A 259 -1.04 -16.31 -31.65
C ALA A 259 -1.21 -17.23 -30.43
N PRO A 260 -2.06 -18.25 -30.45
CA PRO A 260 -2.40 -19.07 -29.31
C PRO A 260 -1.17 -19.78 -28.74
N LYS A 261 -0.85 -19.53 -27.48
CA LYS A 261 0.32 -20.12 -26.80
C LYS A 261 0.02 -21.49 -26.23
N SER A 262 0.79 -22.46 -26.72
CA SER A 262 1.04 -23.73 -26.04
C SER A 262 1.80 -23.48 -24.72
N GLY A 263 1.26 -23.99 -23.61
CA GLY A 263 1.92 -24.39 -22.35
C GLY A 263 2.92 -23.43 -21.70
N ARG A 264 2.45 -22.45 -20.92
CA ARG A 264 3.29 -21.76 -19.92
C ARG A 264 3.50 -22.70 -18.72
N ARG A 265 4.76 -23.06 -18.46
CA ARG A 265 5.14 -23.51 -17.10
C ARG A 265 5.05 -22.29 -16.20
N HIS A 266 4.11 -22.30 -15.27
CA HIS A 266 3.99 -21.27 -14.23
C HIS A 266 5.26 -21.26 -13.37
N ALA A 267 5.82 -20.08 -13.10
CA ALA A 267 6.90 -19.95 -12.13
C ALA A 267 6.39 -20.34 -10.75
N ALA A 268 7.18 -21.10 -9.99
CA ALA A 268 6.80 -21.49 -8.63
C ALA A 268 6.74 -20.26 -7.71
N PRO A 269 5.71 -20.09 -6.86
CA PRO A 269 5.60 -18.93 -5.97
C PRO A 269 6.74 -18.90 -4.94
N GLU A 270 7.37 -17.75 -4.78
CA GLU A 270 8.46 -17.51 -3.83
C GLU A 270 8.08 -16.38 -2.87
N MET A 271 7.31 -16.71 -1.81
CA MET A 271 6.75 -15.72 -0.87
C MET A 271 7.48 -15.66 0.46
N LEU A 272 8.57 -16.42 0.67
CA LEU A 272 9.27 -16.38 1.96
C LEU A 272 9.85 -15.00 2.24
N PRO A 273 9.70 -14.46 3.47
CA PRO A 273 10.44 -13.30 3.92
C PRO A 273 11.95 -13.52 3.80
N PRO A 274 12.77 -12.45 3.73
CA PRO A 274 14.22 -12.57 3.72
C PRO A 274 14.74 -13.41 4.89
N ASP A 275 15.75 -14.26 4.63
CA ASP A 275 16.39 -15.05 5.68
C ASP A 275 17.28 -14.16 6.55
N THR A 276 17.38 -14.51 7.83
CA THR A 276 18.24 -13.80 8.78
C THR A 276 19.66 -14.35 8.68
N ALA A 277 20.61 -13.56 8.18
CA ALA A 277 22.00 -13.96 8.00
C ALA A 277 22.71 -14.35 9.33
N ASP A 278 22.33 -13.70 10.43
CA ASP A 278 22.93 -13.88 11.76
C ASP A 278 22.15 -14.85 12.65
N PHE A 279 21.42 -15.83 12.07
CA PHE A 279 20.69 -16.81 12.84
C PHE A 279 21.65 -17.70 13.64
N THR A 280 21.68 -17.52 14.97
CA THR A 280 22.55 -18.25 15.89
C THR A 280 21.74 -18.99 16.94
N GLY A 281 22.26 -20.10 17.42
CA GLY A 281 21.59 -20.94 18.40
C GLY A 281 20.47 -21.83 17.78
N ARG A 282 19.74 -22.55 18.61
CA ARG A 282 18.58 -23.38 18.26
C ARG A 282 18.83 -24.41 17.13
N ALA A 283 20.04 -24.89 17.01
CA ALA A 283 20.41 -25.87 15.98
C ALA A 283 19.58 -27.17 16.11
N ARG A 284 19.22 -27.55 17.34
CA ARG A 284 18.39 -28.74 17.60
C ARG A 284 16.95 -28.58 17.14
N GLU A 285 16.36 -27.42 17.42
CA GLU A 285 14.97 -27.08 17.02
C GLU A 285 14.88 -26.94 15.49
N LEU A 286 15.86 -26.30 14.88
CA LEU A 286 15.95 -26.18 13.43
C LEU A 286 16.05 -27.56 12.76
N ASP A 287 16.86 -28.45 13.28
CA ASP A 287 17.04 -29.81 12.77
C ASP A 287 15.76 -30.66 12.96
N LEU A 288 15.04 -30.46 14.06
CA LEU A 288 13.73 -31.10 14.29
C LEU A 288 12.68 -30.61 13.26
N VAL A 289 12.60 -29.30 12.99
CA VAL A 289 11.67 -28.73 12.02
C VAL A 289 12.00 -29.25 10.62
N CYS A 290 13.27 -29.20 10.20
CA CYS A 290 13.68 -29.67 8.88
C CYS A 290 13.41 -31.18 8.70
N ARG A 291 13.68 -32.00 9.70
CA ARG A 291 13.34 -33.46 9.67
C ARG A 291 11.83 -33.69 9.59
N ALA A 292 11.05 -32.90 10.32
CA ALA A 292 9.59 -33.02 10.28
C ALA A 292 9.00 -32.59 8.92
N LEU A 293 9.65 -31.70 8.21
CA LEU A 293 9.26 -31.23 6.88
C LEU A 293 9.83 -32.10 5.74
N ALA A 294 10.84 -32.94 6.01
CA ALA A 294 11.48 -33.76 4.97
C ALA A 294 10.45 -34.63 4.22
N PRO A 295 10.49 -34.72 2.88
CA PRO A 295 9.54 -35.48 2.09
C PRO A 295 9.55 -36.96 2.49
N ASP A 296 8.36 -37.56 2.57
CA ASP A 296 8.19 -38.99 2.83
C ASP A 296 7.64 -39.72 1.59
N ALA A 297 7.92 -40.98 1.46
CA ALA A 297 7.41 -41.80 0.38
C ALA A 297 5.86 -41.89 0.33
N ALA A 298 5.17 -41.47 1.39
CA ALA A 298 3.71 -41.52 1.50
C ALA A 298 2.97 -40.28 1.01
N ASP A 299 3.66 -39.24 0.53
CA ASP A 299 3.09 -37.97 -0.02
C ASP A 299 1.97 -37.33 0.84
N ARG A 300 2.11 -37.41 2.16
CA ARG A 300 1.12 -36.88 3.11
C ARG A 300 1.48 -35.44 3.49
N PRO A 301 0.50 -34.52 3.60
CA PRO A 301 0.75 -33.14 4.05
C PRO A 301 1.24 -33.21 5.52
N ARG A 302 2.39 -32.58 5.75
CA ARG A 302 2.99 -32.48 7.08
C ARG A 302 2.71 -31.10 7.67
N ARG A 303 2.52 -31.05 8.97
CA ARG A 303 2.28 -29.83 9.73
C ARG A 303 3.27 -29.75 10.87
N VAL A 304 3.95 -28.61 10.97
CA VAL A 304 4.84 -28.30 12.08
C VAL A 304 4.27 -27.09 12.81
N LEU A 305 4.05 -27.22 14.10
CA LEU A 305 3.59 -26.14 14.97
C LEU A 305 4.73 -25.69 15.87
N VAL A 306 5.15 -24.43 15.75
CA VAL A 306 6.17 -23.80 16.60
C VAL A 306 5.48 -22.96 17.66
N THR A 307 5.54 -23.40 18.93
CA THR A 307 4.92 -22.72 20.08
C THR A 307 5.97 -22.13 21.02
N GLY A 308 5.57 -21.16 21.82
CA GLY A 308 6.41 -20.49 22.82
C GLY A 308 5.98 -19.06 23.10
N MET A 309 6.60 -18.40 24.07
CA MET A 309 6.29 -17.02 24.47
C MET A 309 6.53 -16.03 23.33
N ALA A 310 5.86 -14.85 23.39
CA ALA A 310 6.08 -13.75 22.46
C ALA A 310 7.55 -13.30 22.50
N GLY A 311 8.08 -12.83 21.37
CA GLY A 311 9.46 -12.32 21.28
C GLY A 311 10.56 -13.40 21.20
N LEU A 312 10.27 -14.69 21.35
CA LEU A 312 11.29 -15.74 21.31
C LEU A 312 11.78 -16.14 19.89
N GLY A 313 11.52 -15.36 18.86
CA GLY A 313 12.01 -15.63 17.51
C GLY A 313 11.41 -16.88 16.84
N LYS A 314 10.14 -17.20 17.12
CA LYS A 314 9.45 -18.36 16.49
C LYS A 314 9.31 -18.19 14.99
N THR A 315 8.91 -17.00 14.53
CA THR A 315 8.78 -16.65 13.11
C THR A 315 10.13 -16.72 12.41
N THR A 316 11.18 -16.18 13.04
CA THR A 316 12.55 -16.24 12.52
C THR A 316 13.02 -17.68 12.35
N LEU A 317 12.77 -18.56 13.35
CA LEU A 317 13.09 -19.98 13.25
C LEU A 317 12.32 -20.66 12.11
N ALA A 318 11.02 -20.37 11.95
CA ALA A 318 10.20 -20.95 10.90
C ALA A 318 10.66 -20.49 9.49
N VAL A 319 10.94 -19.21 9.31
CA VAL A 319 11.45 -18.65 8.06
C VAL A 319 12.83 -19.23 7.73
N HIS A 320 13.76 -19.28 8.68
CA HIS A 320 15.08 -19.87 8.47
C HIS A 320 15.00 -21.36 8.12
N ALA A 321 14.14 -22.13 8.77
CA ALA A 321 13.88 -23.54 8.43
C ALA A 321 13.29 -23.68 7.01
N ALA A 322 12.36 -22.80 6.64
CA ALA A 322 11.76 -22.77 5.30
C ALA A 322 12.80 -22.53 4.20
N HIS A 323 13.70 -21.57 4.39
CA HIS A 323 14.82 -21.33 3.46
C HIS A 323 15.76 -22.53 3.34
N ARG A 324 16.05 -23.19 4.46
CA ARG A 324 16.91 -24.37 4.48
C ARG A 324 16.29 -25.58 3.76
N CYS A 325 14.97 -25.75 3.88
CA CYS A 325 14.22 -26.84 3.26
C CYS A 325 13.70 -26.53 1.85
N ARG A 326 13.97 -25.32 1.31
CA ARG A 326 13.43 -24.82 0.02
C ARG A 326 13.59 -25.81 -1.14
N ARG A 327 14.71 -26.54 -1.21
CA ARG A 327 15.00 -27.51 -2.29
C ARG A 327 14.06 -28.71 -2.29
N ASP A 328 13.42 -29.00 -1.17
CA ASP A 328 12.49 -30.12 -1.02
C ASP A 328 11.07 -29.78 -1.51
N PHE A 329 10.82 -28.48 -1.81
CA PHE A 329 9.52 -27.95 -2.22
C PHE A 329 9.64 -27.18 -3.56
N PRO A 330 9.84 -27.91 -4.68
CA PRO A 330 10.13 -27.33 -5.99
C PRO A 330 8.95 -26.55 -6.60
N ASP A 331 7.70 -26.82 -6.14
CA ASP A 331 6.51 -26.17 -6.67
C ASP A 331 6.22 -24.81 -5.97
N GLY A 332 7.07 -24.39 -5.03
CA GLY A 332 7.09 -23.07 -4.45
C GLY A 332 6.93 -23.01 -2.93
N GLN A 333 7.01 -21.78 -2.41
CA GLN A 333 6.84 -21.45 -0.99
C GLN A 333 5.81 -20.35 -0.84
N LEU A 334 4.85 -20.58 0.02
CA LEU A 334 3.80 -19.64 0.40
C LEU A 334 4.05 -19.14 1.82
N PHE A 335 3.87 -17.85 2.04
CA PHE A 335 3.94 -17.25 3.37
C PHE A 335 2.74 -16.32 3.57
N ALA A 336 2.13 -16.41 4.74
CA ALA A 336 1.07 -15.49 5.12
C ALA A 336 1.23 -15.08 6.59
N ASP A 337 1.19 -13.80 6.86
CA ASP A 337 1.00 -13.30 8.22
C ASP A 337 -0.49 -13.35 8.54
N LEU A 338 -0.83 -13.95 9.68
CA LEU A 338 -2.21 -14.05 10.16
C LEU A 338 -2.63 -12.88 11.05
N ARG A 339 -1.73 -11.92 11.26
CA ARG A 339 -1.99 -10.67 11.97
C ARG A 339 -1.83 -9.48 11.05
N ALA A 340 -2.74 -8.53 11.18
CA ALA A 340 -2.61 -7.22 10.55
C ALA A 340 -1.53 -6.37 11.27
N PRO A 341 -1.01 -5.29 10.66
CA PRO A 341 -0.01 -4.42 11.27
C PRO A 341 -0.40 -3.82 12.63
N ASP A 342 -1.71 -3.70 12.88
CA ASP A 342 -2.28 -3.24 14.16
C ASP A 342 -2.36 -4.36 15.23
N GLY A 343 -1.89 -5.58 14.91
CA GLY A 343 -1.92 -6.75 15.79
C GLY A 343 -3.25 -7.51 15.81
N SER A 344 -4.28 -7.04 15.10
CA SER A 344 -5.57 -7.73 15.00
C SER A 344 -5.46 -8.99 14.12
N PRO A 345 -6.33 -10.01 14.31
CA PRO A 345 -6.38 -11.16 13.40
C PRO A 345 -6.80 -10.74 11.99
N GLN A 346 -6.09 -11.22 10.96
CA GLN A 346 -6.53 -11.03 9.58
C GLN A 346 -7.75 -11.90 9.24
N HIS A 347 -8.64 -11.37 8.39
CA HIS A 347 -9.80 -12.14 7.91
C HIS A 347 -9.32 -13.33 7.06
N PRO A 348 -9.75 -14.59 7.36
CA PRO A 348 -9.26 -15.79 6.66
C PRO A 348 -9.42 -15.74 5.14
N GLY A 349 -10.51 -15.17 4.65
CA GLY A 349 -10.75 -15.02 3.22
C GLY A 349 -9.73 -14.09 2.53
N ARG A 350 -9.28 -13.02 3.18
CA ARG A 350 -8.22 -12.16 2.64
C ARG A 350 -6.89 -12.89 2.53
N VAL A 351 -6.55 -13.68 3.54
CA VAL A 351 -5.34 -14.52 3.53
C VAL A 351 -5.40 -15.53 2.39
N LEU A 352 -6.52 -16.22 2.21
CA LEU A 352 -6.70 -17.18 1.12
C LEU A 352 -6.66 -16.54 -0.25
N LEU A 353 -7.27 -15.36 -0.45
CA LEU A 353 -7.16 -14.61 -1.70
C LEU A 353 -5.72 -14.23 -2.03
N HIS A 354 -4.94 -13.81 -1.03
CA HIS A 354 -3.53 -13.50 -1.20
C HIS A 354 -2.72 -14.74 -1.66
N LEU A 355 -2.94 -15.90 -1.04
CA LEU A 355 -2.29 -17.14 -1.41
C LEU A 355 -2.75 -17.66 -2.78
N LEU A 356 -4.03 -17.51 -3.14
CA LEU A 356 -4.56 -17.87 -4.45
C LEU A 356 -3.96 -17.03 -5.57
N ARG A 357 -3.78 -15.72 -5.36
CA ARG A 357 -3.09 -14.84 -6.33
C ARG A 357 -1.64 -15.26 -6.56
N ALA A 358 -0.93 -15.64 -5.51
CA ALA A 358 0.44 -16.14 -5.63
C ALA A 358 0.53 -17.49 -6.39
N LEU A 359 -0.56 -18.25 -6.42
CA LEU A 359 -0.68 -19.50 -7.17
C LEU A 359 -1.20 -19.29 -8.61
N ASP A 360 -1.28 -18.04 -9.09
CA ASP A 360 -1.83 -17.67 -10.40
C ASP A 360 -3.29 -18.15 -10.62
N ALA A 361 -4.09 -18.17 -9.55
CA ALA A 361 -5.51 -18.48 -9.66
C ALA A 361 -6.22 -17.41 -10.49
N PRO A 362 -7.07 -17.76 -11.48
CA PRO A 362 -7.89 -16.79 -12.18
C PRO A 362 -8.77 -16.03 -11.18
N ASP A 363 -8.87 -14.71 -11.36
CA ASP A 363 -9.76 -13.88 -10.53
C ASP A 363 -11.19 -13.98 -11.06
N ASP A 364 -11.99 -14.88 -10.47
CA ASP A 364 -13.36 -15.14 -10.88
C ASP A 364 -14.37 -14.27 -10.09
N GLY A 365 -13.89 -13.20 -9.43
CA GLY A 365 -14.75 -12.28 -8.67
C GLY A 365 -15.26 -12.83 -7.33
N ALA A 366 -14.71 -13.94 -6.81
CA ALA A 366 -15.05 -14.44 -5.48
C ALA A 366 -14.59 -13.45 -4.41
N GLY A 367 -15.52 -12.89 -3.63
CA GLY A 367 -15.22 -11.98 -2.53
C GLY A 367 -14.53 -12.68 -1.35
N ALA A 368 -13.90 -11.89 -0.46
CA ALA A 368 -13.26 -12.40 0.76
C ALA A 368 -14.25 -13.12 1.72
N ASP A 369 -15.53 -12.91 1.53
CA ASP A 369 -16.60 -13.47 2.38
C ASP A 369 -17.03 -14.89 1.96
N ASP A 370 -16.72 -15.34 0.74
CA ASP A 370 -17.01 -16.69 0.28
C ASP A 370 -15.87 -17.67 0.64
N LEU A 371 -15.72 -17.89 1.94
CA LEU A 371 -14.60 -18.67 2.49
C LEU A 371 -14.60 -20.12 1.98
N ASP A 372 -15.77 -20.74 1.80
CA ASP A 372 -15.88 -22.14 1.36
C ASP A 372 -15.41 -22.31 -0.08
N GLU A 373 -15.74 -21.38 -0.96
CA GLU A 373 -15.25 -21.36 -2.34
C GLU A 373 -13.73 -21.15 -2.39
N LEU A 374 -13.21 -20.19 -1.64
CA LEU A 374 -11.77 -19.90 -1.57
C LEU A 374 -10.99 -21.13 -1.07
N VAL A 375 -11.50 -21.84 -0.06
CA VAL A 375 -10.90 -23.08 0.46
C VAL A 375 -10.91 -24.18 -0.60
N ARG A 376 -12.02 -24.34 -1.34
CA ARG A 376 -12.10 -25.34 -2.43
C ARG A 376 -11.07 -25.07 -3.51
N ARG A 377 -10.96 -23.81 -3.95
CA ARG A 377 -9.98 -23.38 -4.96
C ARG A 377 -8.55 -23.56 -4.51
N TYR A 378 -8.23 -23.16 -3.27
CA TYR A 378 -6.90 -23.35 -2.70
C TYR A 378 -6.52 -24.83 -2.69
N ARG A 379 -7.41 -25.73 -2.22
CA ARG A 379 -7.19 -27.17 -2.23
C ARG A 379 -7.01 -27.74 -3.63
N ALA A 380 -7.77 -27.26 -4.61
CA ALA A 380 -7.66 -27.71 -6.01
C ALA A 380 -6.29 -27.35 -6.60
N LEU A 381 -5.81 -26.11 -6.35
CA LEU A 381 -4.53 -25.63 -6.88
C LEU A 381 -3.30 -26.19 -6.17
N THR A 382 -3.41 -26.57 -4.90
CA THR A 382 -2.30 -27.17 -4.12
C THR A 382 -2.24 -28.69 -4.23
N ARG A 383 -3.29 -29.32 -4.75
CA ARG A 383 -3.35 -30.77 -4.90
C ARG A 383 -2.27 -31.30 -5.84
N GLY A 384 -1.44 -32.22 -5.34
CA GLY A 384 -0.35 -32.83 -6.11
C GLY A 384 0.87 -31.94 -6.30
N ARG A 385 0.92 -30.75 -5.66
CA ARG A 385 2.09 -29.86 -5.65
C ARG A 385 2.88 -30.04 -4.35
N ARG A 386 4.20 -30.00 -4.48
CA ARG A 386 5.14 -30.00 -3.34
C ARG A 386 5.41 -28.55 -2.93
N LEU A 387 4.45 -27.98 -2.22
CA LEU A 387 4.48 -26.62 -1.69
C LEU A 387 4.79 -26.58 -0.21
N LEU A 388 5.57 -25.60 0.22
CA LEU A 388 5.74 -25.24 1.64
C LEU A 388 4.82 -24.03 1.93
N SER A 389 3.94 -24.13 2.93
CA SER A 389 3.03 -23.04 3.33
C SER A 389 2.89 -22.97 4.86
#